data_9d29cd0916ff9c5c1b684500535c8f83
#
_entry.id   9d29cd0916ff9c5c1b684500535c8f83
#
_cell.length_a   1.000
_cell.length_b   1.000
_cell.length_c   1.000
_cell.angle_alpha   90.00
_cell.angle_beta   90.00
_cell.angle_gamma   90.00
#
_symmetry.space_group_name_H-M   'P 1'
#
loop_
_entity.id
_entity.type
_entity.pdbx_description
1 polymer ?
#
loop_
_entity_poly.entity_id
_entity_poly.type
_entity_poly.pdbx_seq_one_letter_code
_entity_poly.pdbx_strand_id
1 'polypeptide(L)'
;MFKHSLLGSLMLIASTTVFAASDSYSRQAPENFSQTKAILKKHVDKAGDLDYYCGCPIIVTGKKLTVDLQACGYEVRKNPERAQRVEYEHVFSAHDMGRQLKCWQEGGRKNCTANDPDFARMEADPINLLPVVGEVNGDRSNMRFGMLSSSQGFGYGQCGTRVDFESRTIMPRPDARGDIARIYFYFKQKYGLAISRQQMQLFQAWSKTDPIDARECNRNYLIHSHTGIENPYVSAGCTN
;
A
#
# COMPACT_ATOMS: atom_id res chain seq x y z
N MET A 1 83.61 9.51 -36.77
CA MET A 1 83.04 8.96 -35.52
C MET A 1 81.91 9.86 -35.07
N PHE A 2 80.68 9.62 -35.49
CA PHE A 2 79.48 10.39 -35.04
C PHE A 2 78.65 9.51 -34.16
N LYS A 3 78.47 9.95 -32.87
CA LYS A 3 77.58 9.34 -31.90
C LYS A 3 76.20 10.02 -32.07
N HIS A 4 75.20 9.22 -32.42
CA HIS A 4 73.82 9.65 -32.39
C HIS A 4 73.20 9.28 -31.03
N SER A 5 72.75 10.26 -30.32
CA SER A 5 71.99 10.14 -29.07
C SER A 5 70.53 10.10 -29.41
N LEU A 6 69.83 8.99 -29.13
CA LEU A 6 68.37 8.87 -29.20
C LEU A 6 67.81 9.30 -27.84
N LEU A 7 67.08 10.42 -27.83
CA LEU A 7 66.20 10.79 -26.72
C LEU A 7 64.85 10.08 -26.92
N GLY A 8 64.58 9.10 -26.05
CA GLY A 8 63.25 8.49 -25.96
C GLY A 8 62.32 9.36 -25.14
N SER A 9 61.29 9.88 -25.76
CA SER A 9 60.21 10.63 -25.09
C SER A 9 59.20 9.64 -24.44
N LEU A 10 59.18 9.62 -23.11
CA LEU A 10 58.22 8.78 -22.34
C LEU A 10 56.91 9.54 -22.22
N MET A 11 55.88 9.13 -22.97
CA MET A 11 54.52 9.68 -22.84
C MET A 11 53.84 9.03 -21.63
N LEU A 12 53.61 9.79 -20.56
CA LEU A 12 52.77 9.42 -19.44
C LEU A 12 51.27 9.53 -19.89
N ILE A 13 50.61 8.40 -20.05
CA ILE A 13 49.15 8.36 -20.21
C ILE A 13 48.54 8.42 -18.81
N ALA A 14 47.99 9.58 -18.43
CA ALA A 14 47.20 9.73 -17.23
C ALA A 14 45.84 9.15 -17.45
N SER A 15 45.58 7.95 -16.93
CA SER A 15 44.24 7.34 -16.90
C SER A 15 43.39 8.05 -15.85
N THR A 16 42.48 8.92 -16.28
CA THR A 16 41.44 9.49 -15.43
C THR A 16 40.36 8.43 -15.19
N THR A 17 40.39 7.80 -14.02
CA THR A 17 39.27 7.00 -13.53
C THR A 17 38.10 7.92 -13.19
N VAL A 18 37.09 7.94 -14.04
CA VAL A 18 35.81 8.57 -13.73
C VAL A 18 35.11 7.66 -12.70
N PHE A 19 35.17 8.07 -11.44
CA PHE A 19 34.28 7.49 -10.43
C PHE A 19 32.87 7.93 -10.75
N ALA A 20 32.05 7.02 -11.30
CA ALA A 20 30.62 7.18 -11.33
C ALA A 20 30.15 7.24 -9.85
N ALA A 21 29.74 8.40 -9.39
CA ALA A 21 29.02 8.53 -8.14
C ALA A 21 27.72 7.74 -8.30
N SER A 22 27.69 6.52 -7.77
CA SER A 22 26.43 5.80 -7.57
C SER A 22 25.67 6.61 -6.53
N ASP A 23 24.62 7.33 -6.94
CA ASP A 23 23.61 7.85 -6.03
C ASP A 23 23.01 6.66 -5.27
N SER A 24 23.66 6.29 -4.18
CA SER A 24 23.07 5.40 -3.17
C SER A 24 21.99 6.21 -2.44
N TYR A 25 20.84 6.37 -3.10
CA TYR A 25 19.62 6.77 -2.42
C TYR A 25 19.39 5.74 -1.31
N SER A 26 19.71 6.09 -0.07
CA SER A 26 19.52 5.20 1.06
C SER A 26 18.03 4.98 1.22
N ARG A 27 17.56 3.79 0.81
CA ARG A 27 16.18 3.35 1.01
C ARG A 27 15.91 3.30 2.50
N GLN A 28 15.21 4.30 3.01
CA GLN A 28 14.88 4.37 4.43
C GLN A 28 13.40 4.08 4.60
N ALA A 29 13.10 3.07 5.42
CA ALA A 29 11.74 2.77 5.80
C ALA A 29 11.09 4.01 6.46
N PRO A 30 9.82 4.32 6.15
CA PRO A 30 9.16 5.46 6.75
C PRO A 30 8.98 5.28 8.26
N GLU A 31 9.23 6.34 9.01
CA GLU A 31 9.16 6.33 10.48
C GLU A 31 7.73 6.47 11.02
N ASN A 32 6.83 7.03 10.21
CA ASN A 32 5.46 7.30 10.63
C ASN A 32 4.48 7.33 9.45
N PHE A 33 3.20 7.22 9.75
CA PHE A 33 2.11 7.19 8.77
C PHE A 33 2.09 8.42 7.83
N SER A 34 2.48 9.61 8.32
CA SER A 34 2.51 10.81 7.49
C SER A 34 3.60 10.76 6.42
N GLN A 35 4.79 10.27 6.77
CA GLN A 35 5.88 10.05 5.82
C GLN A 35 5.51 9.00 4.78
N THR A 36 4.89 7.89 5.21
CA THR A 36 4.43 6.85 4.27
C THR A 36 3.45 7.40 3.25
N LYS A 37 2.44 8.14 3.70
CA LYS A 37 1.49 8.78 2.78
C LYS A 37 2.17 9.72 1.79
N ALA A 38 3.19 10.47 2.21
CA ALA A 38 3.94 11.34 1.33
C ALA A 38 4.71 10.58 0.26
N ILE A 39 5.35 9.45 0.63
CA ILE A 39 6.06 8.55 -0.30
C ILE A 39 5.08 7.93 -1.29
N LEU A 40 4.00 7.31 -0.82
CA LEU A 40 3.01 6.67 -1.66
C LEU A 40 2.42 7.64 -2.68
N LYS A 41 2.00 8.81 -2.23
CA LYS A 41 1.43 9.85 -3.06
C LYS A 41 2.40 10.42 -4.10
N LYS A 42 3.69 10.50 -3.79
CA LYS A 42 4.70 11.06 -4.68
C LYS A 42 5.22 10.04 -5.68
N HIS A 43 5.37 8.79 -5.27
CA HIS A 43 6.17 7.82 -6.02
C HIS A 43 5.39 6.58 -6.46
N VAL A 44 4.30 6.24 -5.81
CA VAL A 44 3.57 4.98 -6.01
C VAL A 44 2.23 5.21 -6.69
N ASP A 45 1.35 6.00 -6.08
CA ASP A 45 -0.03 6.19 -6.55
C ASP A 45 -0.11 7.37 -7.52
N LYS A 46 -0.45 7.11 -8.79
CA LYS A 46 -0.37 8.06 -9.90
C LYS A 46 -1.73 8.36 -10.53
N ALA A 47 -1.74 9.39 -11.37
CA ALA A 47 -2.91 9.68 -12.20
C ALA A 47 -3.22 8.49 -13.12
N GLY A 48 -4.48 8.10 -13.16
CA GLY A 48 -4.98 6.97 -13.94
C GLY A 48 -4.93 5.62 -13.20
N ASP A 49 -4.21 5.51 -12.06
CA ASP A 49 -4.36 4.35 -11.20
C ASP A 49 -5.80 4.27 -10.66
N LEU A 50 -6.23 3.06 -10.34
CA LEU A 50 -7.57 2.84 -9.82
C LEU A 50 -7.54 2.75 -8.29
N ASP A 51 -8.53 3.34 -7.62
CA ASP A 51 -8.73 3.08 -6.20
C ASP A 51 -9.08 1.60 -5.96
N TYR A 52 -8.75 1.09 -4.78
CA TYR A 52 -8.87 -0.36 -4.52
C TYR A 52 -10.30 -0.82 -4.23
N TYR A 53 -11.16 0.04 -3.66
CA TYR A 53 -12.52 -0.39 -3.31
C TYR A 53 -13.51 -0.31 -4.46
N CYS A 54 -13.41 0.71 -5.31
CA CYS A 54 -14.41 0.95 -6.34
C CYS A 54 -13.87 0.86 -7.77
N GLY A 55 -12.55 0.93 -7.95
CA GLY A 55 -11.95 0.97 -9.28
C GLY A 55 -12.12 2.32 -9.95
N CYS A 56 -12.34 3.38 -9.18
CA CYS A 56 -12.43 4.73 -9.72
C CYS A 56 -11.04 5.27 -10.07
N PRO A 57 -10.87 5.92 -11.23
CA PRO A 57 -9.60 6.51 -11.61
C PRO A 57 -9.14 7.59 -10.62
N ILE A 58 -7.85 7.55 -10.27
CA ILE A 58 -7.22 8.58 -9.43
C ILE A 58 -6.84 9.77 -10.30
N ILE A 59 -7.23 10.96 -9.88
CA ILE A 59 -6.86 12.24 -10.47
C ILE A 59 -5.81 12.90 -9.58
N VAL A 60 -4.72 13.36 -10.19
CA VAL A 60 -3.66 14.11 -9.50
C VAL A 60 -3.69 15.57 -9.92
N THR A 61 -3.94 16.47 -8.96
CA THR A 61 -3.89 17.92 -9.17
C THR A 61 -2.89 18.53 -8.19
N GLY A 62 -1.70 18.85 -8.67
CA GLY A 62 -0.60 19.28 -7.82
C GLY A 62 -0.23 18.22 -6.78
N LYS A 63 -0.44 18.51 -5.49
CA LYS A 63 -0.20 17.57 -4.39
C LYS A 63 -1.46 16.85 -3.92
N LYS A 64 -2.61 17.04 -4.56
CA LYS A 64 -3.89 16.47 -4.15
C LYS A 64 -4.23 15.26 -5.01
N LEU A 65 -4.66 14.18 -4.37
CA LEU A 65 -5.27 13.02 -5.01
C LEU A 65 -6.78 13.07 -4.77
N THR A 66 -7.54 12.92 -5.85
CA THR A 66 -9.00 12.78 -5.85
C THR A 66 -9.39 11.58 -6.71
N VAL A 67 -10.65 11.18 -6.66
CA VAL A 67 -11.19 10.10 -7.50
C VAL A 67 -12.19 10.65 -8.50
N ASP A 68 -12.18 10.10 -9.72
CA ASP A 68 -13.21 10.35 -10.72
C ASP A 68 -14.40 9.43 -10.44
N LEU A 69 -15.35 9.93 -9.66
CA LEU A 69 -16.53 9.17 -9.26
C LEU A 69 -17.47 8.91 -10.44
N GLN A 70 -17.50 9.82 -11.42
CA GLN A 70 -18.35 9.68 -12.60
C GLN A 70 -17.84 8.57 -13.51
N ALA A 71 -16.53 8.51 -13.75
CA ALA A 71 -15.92 7.52 -14.63
C ALA A 71 -16.15 6.07 -14.17
N CYS A 72 -16.31 5.84 -12.85
CA CYS A 72 -16.57 4.50 -12.28
C CYS A 72 -18.04 4.26 -11.89
N GLY A 73 -18.95 5.17 -12.21
CA GLY A 73 -20.37 5.05 -11.86
C GLY A 73 -20.64 4.96 -10.35
N TYR A 74 -19.80 5.65 -9.55
CA TYR A 74 -19.97 5.69 -8.10
C TYR A 74 -21.16 6.56 -7.70
N GLU A 75 -22.00 6.05 -6.82
CA GLU A 75 -23.10 6.80 -6.20
C GLU A 75 -22.78 7.13 -4.75
N VAL A 76 -22.79 8.44 -4.45
CA VAL A 76 -22.52 8.94 -3.10
C VAL A 76 -23.66 8.54 -2.15
N ARG A 77 -23.32 7.90 -1.04
CA ARG A 77 -24.28 7.51 -0.03
C ARG A 77 -24.65 8.66 0.92
N LYS A 78 -23.66 9.36 1.45
CA LYS A 78 -23.88 10.32 2.55
C LYS A 78 -22.94 11.52 2.53
N ASN A 79 -21.69 11.34 2.12
CA ASN A 79 -20.66 12.37 2.29
C ASN A 79 -19.94 12.68 0.97
N PRO A 80 -20.51 13.59 0.14
CA PRO A 80 -19.95 13.88 -1.19
C PRO A 80 -18.54 14.47 -1.16
N GLU A 81 -18.22 15.28 -0.15
CA GLU A 81 -16.87 15.83 -0.03
C GLU A 81 -15.82 14.75 0.30
N ARG A 82 -16.19 13.80 1.16
CA ARG A 82 -15.31 12.71 1.52
C ARG A 82 -15.19 11.69 0.38
N ALA A 83 -16.28 11.44 -0.34
CA ALA A 83 -16.30 10.55 -1.50
C ALA A 83 -15.28 10.96 -2.57
N GLN A 84 -15.08 12.26 -2.80
CA GLN A 84 -14.11 12.76 -3.78
C GLN A 84 -12.64 12.61 -3.36
N ARG A 85 -12.34 12.26 -2.11
CA ARG A 85 -10.97 12.17 -1.62
C ARG A 85 -10.42 10.78 -1.84
N VAL A 86 -9.14 10.70 -2.22
CA VAL A 86 -8.36 9.49 -1.99
C VAL A 86 -7.91 9.49 -0.53
N GLU A 87 -8.31 8.48 0.21
CA GLU A 87 -7.80 8.22 1.55
C GLU A 87 -6.92 6.96 1.54
N TYR A 88 -5.89 6.93 2.38
CA TYR A 88 -5.07 5.73 2.57
C TYR A 88 -5.68 4.86 3.66
N GLU A 89 -6.20 3.76 3.21
CA GLU A 89 -6.82 2.73 4.04
C GLU A 89 -5.76 1.86 4.70
N HIS A 90 -5.86 1.68 6.01
CA HIS A 90 -5.16 0.58 6.69
C HIS A 90 -5.97 -0.70 6.48
N VAL A 91 -5.55 -1.54 5.53
CA VAL A 91 -6.23 -2.81 5.20
C VAL A 91 -6.33 -3.70 6.43
N PHE A 92 -5.23 -4.00 7.08
CA PHE A 92 -5.24 -4.49 8.46
C PHE A 92 -5.46 -3.27 9.37
N SER A 93 -6.65 -3.15 9.95
CA SER A 93 -7.05 -1.91 10.61
C SER A 93 -6.17 -1.55 11.81
N ALA A 94 -5.99 -0.25 12.04
CA ALA A 94 -5.27 0.23 13.23
C ALA A 94 -5.89 -0.31 14.53
N HIS A 95 -7.21 -0.49 14.57
CA HIS A 95 -7.92 -1.12 15.67
C HIS A 95 -7.49 -2.59 15.86
N ASP A 96 -7.45 -3.37 14.78
CA ASP A 96 -7.13 -4.81 14.87
C ASP A 96 -5.64 -5.07 15.13
N MET A 97 -4.75 -4.15 14.73
CA MET A 97 -3.35 -4.14 15.17
C MET A 97 -3.26 -3.83 16.67
N GLY A 98 -3.81 -2.68 17.04
CA GLY A 98 -3.64 -2.12 18.39
C GLY A 98 -4.27 -2.96 19.48
N ARG A 99 -5.49 -3.47 19.28
CA ARG A 99 -6.18 -4.30 20.30
C ARG A 99 -5.41 -5.55 20.73
N GLN A 100 -4.39 -5.95 19.98
CA GLN A 100 -3.49 -7.05 20.33
C GLN A 100 -2.30 -6.59 21.19
N LEU A 101 -2.17 -5.28 21.44
CA LEU A 101 -1.07 -4.67 22.18
C LEU A 101 -1.56 -4.03 23.48
N LYS A 102 -0.68 -4.01 24.47
CA LYS A 102 -0.98 -3.42 25.78
C LYS A 102 -1.28 -1.92 25.68
N CYS A 103 -0.54 -1.20 24.86
CA CYS A 103 -0.70 0.25 24.67
C CYS A 103 -2.13 0.65 24.27
N TRP A 104 -2.87 -0.25 23.58
CA TRP A 104 -4.24 0.04 23.18
C TRP A 104 -5.21 0.12 24.36
N GLN A 105 -5.02 -0.72 25.34
CA GLN A 105 -5.84 -0.72 26.56
C GLN A 105 -5.56 0.52 27.43
N GLU A 106 -4.37 1.09 27.30
CA GLU A 106 -3.92 2.24 28.09
C GLU A 106 -4.27 3.61 27.48
N GLY A 107 -4.91 3.66 26.31
CA GLY A 107 -5.28 4.95 25.66
C GLY A 107 -5.52 4.87 24.15
N GLY A 108 -5.76 3.67 23.62
CA GLY A 108 -6.13 3.44 22.22
C GLY A 108 -5.05 3.84 21.20
N ARG A 109 -5.49 4.15 19.98
CA ARG A 109 -4.58 4.46 18.87
C ARG A 109 -3.58 5.56 19.20
N LYS A 110 -4.03 6.66 19.82
CA LYS A 110 -3.18 7.80 20.15
C LYS A 110 -2.04 7.40 21.07
N ASN A 111 -2.34 6.61 22.10
CA ASN A 111 -1.32 6.13 23.03
C ASN A 111 -0.35 5.16 22.34
N CYS A 112 -0.85 4.21 21.54
CA CYS A 112 0.02 3.29 20.81
C CYS A 112 0.95 4.02 19.84
N THR A 113 0.44 4.94 19.02
CA THR A 113 1.26 5.71 18.08
C THR A 113 2.38 6.50 18.78
N ALA A 114 2.11 7.02 19.98
CA ALA A 114 3.09 7.83 20.71
C ALA A 114 4.10 7.00 21.52
N ASN A 115 3.72 5.83 22.04
CA ASN A 115 4.46 5.13 23.07
C ASN A 115 4.85 3.69 22.73
N ASP A 116 4.36 3.14 21.61
CA ASP A 116 4.64 1.77 21.20
C ASP A 116 5.32 1.75 19.80
N PRO A 117 6.65 1.50 19.74
CA PRO A 117 7.39 1.51 18.49
C PRO A 117 6.93 0.43 17.50
N ASP A 118 6.42 -0.70 18.00
CA ASP A 118 5.93 -1.77 17.11
C ASP A 118 4.62 -1.35 16.44
N PHE A 119 3.71 -0.72 17.20
CA PHE A 119 2.51 -0.15 16.63
C PHE A 119 2.83 0.95 15.61
N ALA A 120 3.73 1.86 15.94
CA ALA A 120 4.12 2.94 15.03
C ALA A 120 4.69 2.41 13.70
N ARG A 121 5.51 1.34 13.75
CA ARG A 121 6.01 0.66 12.54
C ARG A 121 4.90 -0.01 11.74
N MET A 122 3.94 -0.68 12.37
CA MET A 122 2.79 -1.29 11.71
C MET A 122 1.89 -0.23 11.06
N GLU A 123 1.65 0.87 11.76
CA GLU A 123 0.83 1.99 11.26
C GLU A 123 1.49 2.69 10.06
N ALA A 124 2.82 2.72 10.02
CA ALA A 124 3.62 3.33 8.96
C ALA A 124 3.93 2.37 7.79
N ASP A 125 3.58 1.09 7.87
CA ASP A 125 3.95 0.13 6.84
C ASP A 125 3.24 0.40 5.50
N PRO A 126 3.98 0.71 4.41
CA PRO A 126 3.39 1.09 3.12
C PRO A 126 2.60 -0.04 2.45
N ILE A 127 2.91 -1.30 2.77
CA ILE A 127 2.19 -2.46 2.22
C ILE A 127 0.73 -2.46 2.70
N ASN A 128 0.48 -1.98 3.91
CA ASN A 128 -0.86 -1.94 4.50
C ASN A 128 -1.72 -0.75 4.04
N LEU A 129 -1.18 0.16 3.25
CA LEU A 129 -1.84 1.42 2.89
C LEU A 129 -2.29 1.40 1.43
N LEU A 130 -3.58 1.24 1.20
CA LEU A 130 -4.17 1.28 -0.14
C LEU A 130 -4.93 2.58 -0.40
N PRO A 131 -4.80 3.20 -1.59
CA PRO A 131 -5.61 4.34 -1.97
C PRO A 131 -7.04 3.89 -2.27
N VAL A 132 -8.00 4.49 -1.58
CA VAL A 132 -9.43 4.15 -1.70
C VAL A 132 -10.32 5.39 -1.70
N VAL A 133 -11.56 5.25 -2.19
CA VAL A 133 -12.61 6.27 -2.05
C VAL A 133 -12.83 6.57 -0.57
N GLY A 134 -12.70 7.84 -0.18
CA GLY A 134 -12.73 8.24 1.23
C GLY A 134 -14.05 7.96 1.93
N GLU A 135 -15.21 8.02 1.24
CA GLU A 135 -16.50 7.68 1.85
C GLU A 135 -16.54 6.20 2.23
N VAL A 136 -16.10 5.30 1.33
CA VAL A 136 -16.06 3.86 1.60
C VAL A 136 -15.09 3.53 2.73
N ASN A 137 -13.93 4.22 2.78
CA ASN A 137 -13.00 4.11 3.90
C ASN A 137 -13.66 4.47 5.25
N GLY A 138 -14.41 5.57 5.26
CA GLY A 138 -15.14 5.99 6.46
C GLY A 138 -16.22 5.01 6.88
N ASP A 139 -16.96 4.48 5.93
CA ASP A 139 -18.02 3.51 6.18
C ASP A 139 -17.45 2.17 6.66
N ARG A 140 -16.33 1.73 6.07
CA ARG A 140 -15.61 0.53 6.51
C ARG A 140 -15.14 0.65 7.95
N SER A 141 -14.56 1.79 8.34
CA SER A 141 -14.03 1.95 9.70
C SER A 141 -13.09 0.79 10.10
N ASN A 142 -13.45 0.00 11.10
CA ASN A 142 -12.75 -1.23 11.51
C ASN A 142 -13.58 -2.50 11.28
N MET A 143 -14.49 -2.47 10.31
CA MET A 143 -15.28 -3.65 9.96
C MET A 143 -14.38 -4.75 9.38
N ARG A 144 -14.77 -6.00 9.68
CA ARG A 144 -14.10 -7.17 9.11
C ARG A 144 -14.37 -7.29 7.62
N PHE A 145 -13.45 -7.89 6.91
CA PHE A 145 -13.71 -8.35 5.55
C PHE A 145 -14.56 -9.62 5.54
N GLY A 146 -15.48 -9.74 4.58
CA GLY A 146 -16.36 -10.90 4.48
C GLY A 146 -17.07 -10.97 3.14
N MET A 147 -17.86 -12.03 2.95
CA MET A 147 -18.79 -12.15 1.82
C MET A 147 -20.17 -11.72 2.27
N LEU A 148 -20.88 -11.01 1.40
CA LEU A 148 -22.27 -10.59 1.58
C LEU A 148 -23.11 -11.16 0.43
N SER A 149 -24.35 -11.53 0.73
CA SER A 149 -25.32 -11.87 -0.31
C SER A 149 -25.77 -10.61 -1.06
N SER A 150 -26.43 -10.79 -2.20
CA SER A 150 -26.94 -9.67 -3.00
C SER A 150 -27.96 -8.80 -2.28
N SER A 151 -28.65 -9.34 -1.27
CA SER A 151 -29.63 -8.63 -0.44
C SER A 151 -29.04 -7.96 0.79
N GLN A 152 -27.77 -8.22 1.14
CA GLN A 152 -27.13 -7.67 2.31
C GLN A 152 -26.28 -6.43 1.99
N GLY A 153 -26.25 -5.51 2.94
CA GLY A 153 -25.39 -4.35 2.91
C GLY A 153 -25.78 -3.30 1.87
N PHE A 154 -25.03 -2.23 1.85
CA PHE A 154 -25.20 -1.08 0.99
C PHE A 154 -24.11 -1.06 -0.10
N GLY A 155 -24.48 -0.74 -1.34
CA GLY A 155 -23.55 -0.51 -2.45
C GLY A 155 -23.45 0.98 -2.78
N TYR A 156 -22.52 1.32 -3.68
CA TYR A 156 -22.23 2.70 -4.10
C TYR A 156 -22.33 2.79 -5.63
N GLY A 157 -23.53 2.60 -6.17
CA GLY A 157 -23.76 2.55 -7.62
C GLY A 157 -23.07 1.34 -8.26
N GLN A 158 -22.18 1.59 -9.25
CA GLN A 158 -21.43 0.53 -9.93
C GLN A 158 -20.15 0.07 -9.18
N CYS A 159 -19.84 0.67 -8.04
CA CYS A 159 -18.75 0.21 -7.17
C CYS A 159 -19.03 -1.23 -6.70
N GLY A 160 -18.10 -2.14 -6.98
CA GLY A 160 -18.26 -3.56 -6.60
C GLY A 160 -18.14 -3.87 -5.12
N THR A 161 -17.79 -2.87 -4.31
CA THR A 161 -17.68 -2.99 -2.84
C THR A 161 -19.03 -2.76 -2.18
N ARG A 162 -19.34 -3.54 -1.16
CA ARG A 162 -20.55 -3.40 -0.34
C ARG A 162 -20.18 -3.35 1.14
N VAL A 163 -20.92 -2.56 1.91
CA VAL A 163 -20.76 -2.42 3.36
C VAL A 163 -22.06 -2.79 4.05
N ASP A 164 -21.99 -3.71 4.99
CA ASP A 164 -23.12 -4.06 5.86
C ASP A 164 -22.85 -3.56 7.28
N PHE A 165 -23.59 -2.54 7.67
CA PHE A 165 -23.44 -1.89 8.98
C PHE A 165 -23.98 -2.77 10.12
N GLU A 166 -24.95 -3.61 9.85
CA GLU A 166 -25.56 -4.49 10.84
C GLU A 166 -24.58 -5.61 11.25
N SER A 167 -24.06 -6.36 10.28
CA SER A 167 -23.08 -7.42 10.54
C SER A 167 -21.65 -6.89 10.71
N ARG A 168 -21.42 -5.59 10.55
CA ARG A 168 -20.09 -4.94 10.55
C ARG A 168 -19.13 -5.61 9.58
N THR A 169 -19.56 -5.79 8.34
CA THR A 169 -18.81 -6.50 7.31
C THR A 169 -18.67 -5.65 6.06
N ILE A 170 -17.47 -5.61 5.49
CA ILE A 170 -17.22 -5.07 4.15
C ILE A 170 -16.86 -6.22 3.22
N MET A 171 -17.51 -6.24 2.05
CA MET A 171 -17.18 -7.11 0.93
C MET A 171 -16.52 -6.26 -0.17
N PRO A 172 -15.20 -6.36 -0.36
CA PRO A 172 -14.53 -5.62 -1.42
C PRO A 172 -14.87 -6.20 -2.80
N ARG A 173 -14.66 -5.39 -3.84
CA ARG A 173 -14.80 -5.84 -5.23
C ARG A 173 -13.90 -7.06 -5.49
N PRO A 174 -14.25 -7.94 -6.47
CA PRO A 174 -13.56 -9.22 -6.66
C PRO A 174 -12.05 -9.10 -6.86
N ASP A 175 -11.62 -8.16 -7.67
CA ASP A 175 -10.23 -7.91 -8.09
C ASP A 175 -9.39 -7.05 -7.09
N ALA A 176 -9.86 -6.93 -5.86
CA ALA A 176 -9.10 -6.40 -4.73
C ALA A 176 -8.98 -7.40 -3.57
N ARG A 177 -9.63 -8.55 -3.68
CA ARG A 177 -9.70 -9.53 -2.58
C ARG A 177 -8.38 -10.23 -2.34
N GLY A 178 -7.69 -10.59 -3.43
CA GLY A 178 -6.37 -11.21 -3.39
C GLY A 178 -5.33 -10.29 -2.79
N ASP A 179 -5.31 -9.02 -3.21
CA ASP A 179 -4.42 -7.99 -2.68
C ASP A 179 -4.59 -7.85 -1.17
N ILE A 180 -5.85 -7.71 -0.71
CA ILE A 180 -6.19 -7.65 0.71
C ILE A 180 -5.70 -8.90 1.45
N ALA A 181 -5.92 -10.09 0.89
CA ALA A 181 -5.50 -11.34 1.51
C ALA A 181 -3.98 -11.42 1.69
N ARG A 182 -3.21 -11.03 0.65
CA ARG A 182 -1.73 -11.03 0.68
C ARG A 182 -1.17 -10.00 1.66
N ILE A 183 -1.86 -8.88 1.88
CA ILE A 183 -1.53 -7.92 2.95
C ILE A 183 -1.71 -8.55 4.34
N TYR A 184 -2.81 -9.29 4.57
CA TYR A 184 -3.02 -9.98 5.83
C TYR A 184 -1.99 -11.09 6.09
N PHE A 185 -1.59 -11.84 5.06
CA PHE A 185 -0.51 -12.85 5.19
C PHE A 185 0.81 -12.20 5.57
N TYR A 186 1.17 -11.10 4.91
CA TYR A 186 2.36 -10.32 5.19
C TYR A 186 2.37 -9.80 6.64
N PHE A 187 1.28 -9.19 7.10
CA PHE A 187 1.17 -8.67 8.46
C PHE A 187 1.27 -9.76 9.52
N LYS A 188 0.63 -10.90 9.27
CA LYS A 188 0.75 -12.08 10.14
C LYS A 188 2.20 -12.57 10.23
N GLN A 189 2.90 -12.65 9.10
CA GLN A 189 4.28 -13.15 9.06
C GLN A 189 5.25 -12.14 9.69
N LYS A 190 5.15 -10.87 9.30
CA LYS A 190 6.10 -9.84 9.71
C LYS A 190 5.96 -9.42 11.16
N TYR A 191 4.73 -9.27 11.61
CA TYR A 191 4.41 -8.70 12.93
C TYR A 191 3.84 -9.71 13.92
N GLY A 192 3.64 -10.97 13.52
CA GLY A 192 3.11 -12.00 14.40
C GLY A 192 1.64 -11.82 14.79
N LEU A 193 0.90 -10.95 14.06
CA LEU A 193 -0.48 -10.62 14.42
C LEU A 193 -1.42 -11.83 14.29
N ALA A 194 -2.30 -11.98 15.25
CA ALA A 194 -3.31 -13.03 15.24
C ALA A 194 -4.42 -12.69 14.25
N ILE A 195 -4.78 -13.69 13.42
CA ILE A 195 -5.90 -13.67 12.51
C ILE A 195 -6.76 -14.90 12.84
N SER A 196 -8.08 -14.73 12.96
CA SER A 196 -8.96 -15.84 13.25
C SER A 196 -8.90 -16.92 12.14
N ARG A 197 -9.15 -18.17 12.51
CA ARG A 197 -9.16 -19.29 11.54
C ARG A 197 -10.15 -19.03 10.40
N GLN A 198 -11.33 -18.51 10.70
CA GLN A 198 -12.34 -18.18 9.69
C GLN A 198 -11.87 -17.11 8.71
N GLN A 199 -11.26 -16.02 9.21
CA GLN A 199 -10.69 -14.97 8.35
C GLN A 199 -9.52 -15.50 7.52
N MET A 200 -8.67 -16.34 8.08
CA MET A 200 -7.57 -16.95 7.35
C MET A 200 -8.07 -17.83 6.20
N GLN A 201 -9.10 -18.64 6.42
CA GLN A 201 -9.73 -19.46 5.37
C GLN A 201 -10.32 -18.60 4.25
N LEU A 202 -10.99 -17.50 4.60
CA LEU A 202 -11.51 -16.53 3.63
C LEU A 202 -10.38 -15.93 2.78
N PHE A 203 -9.30 -15.45 3.40
CA PHE A 203 -8.17 -14.87 2.70
C PHE A 203 -7.43 -15.88 1.83
N GLN A 204 -7.31 -17.13 2.26
CA GLN A 204 -6.75 -18.20 1.43
C GLN A 204 -7.61 -18.47 0.18
N ALA A 205 -8.93 -18.42 0.31
CA ALA A 205 -9.83 -18.54 -0.84
C ALA A 205 -9.70 -17.34 -1.78
N TRP A 206 -9.65 -16.12 -1.24
CA TRP A 206 -9.51 -14.89 -2.02
C TRP A 206 -8.20 -14.83 -2.79
N SER A 207 -7.08 -15.17 -2.16
CA SER A 207 -5.77 -15.21 -2.83
C SER A 207 -5.70 -16.22 -3.97
N LYS A 208 -6.55 -17.28 -3.97
CA LYS A 208 -6.64 -18.24 -5.06
C LYS A 208 -7.54 -17.75 -6.20
N THR A 209 -8.63 -17.05 -5.88
CA THR A 209 -9.61 -16.58 -6.86
C THR A 209 -9.25 -15.25 -7.50
N ASP A 210 -8.37 -14.49 -6.85
CA ASP A 210 -7.81 -13.23 -7.32
C ASP A 210 -6.27 -13.33 -7.26
N PRO A 211 -5.65 -13.91 -8.31
CA PRO A 211 -4.21 -14.11 -8.37
C PRO A 211 -3.47 -12.78 -8.50
N ILE A 212 -2.17 -12.81 -8.23
CA ILE A 212 -1.27 -11.66 -8.37
C ILE A 212 -1.34 -11.14 -9.81
N ASP A 213 -1.52 -9.85 -9.96
CA ASP A 213 -1.57 -9.16 -11.24
C ASP A 213 -0.39 -8.18 -11.44
N ALA A 214 -0.30 -7.63 -12.64
CA ALA A 214 0.77 -6.68 -13.00
C ALA A 214 0.70 -5.38 -12.19
N ARG A 215 -0.49 -4.94 -11.77
CA ARG A 215 -0.69 -3.74 -10.96
C ARG A 215 -0.13 -3.96 -9.55
N GLU A 216 -0.44 -5.10 -8.95
CA GLU A 216 0.07 -5.46 -7.63
C GLU A 216 1.59 -5.61 -7.64
N CYS A 217 2.15 -6.27 -8.66
CA CYS A 217 3.60 -6.39 -8.86
C CYS A 217 4.28 -5.03 -8.98
N ASN A 218 3.75 -4.16 -9.84
CA ASN A 218 4.31 -2.82 -10.04
C ASN A 218 4.25 -1.99 -8.75
N ARG A 219 3.13 -2.04 -8.02
CA ARG A 219 2.99 -1.35 -6.74
C ARG A 219 3.99 -1.86 -5.71
N ASN A 220 4.14 -3.17 -5.56
CA ASN A 220 5.11 -3.78 -4.66
C ASN A 220 6.55 -3.38 -5.01
N TYR A 221 6.90 -3.39 -6.30
CA TYR A 221 8.19 -2.92 -6.78
C TYR A 221 8.45 -1.44 -6.46
N LEU A 222 7.49 -0.56 -6.71
CA LEU A 222 7.61 0.87 -6.41
C LEU A 222 7.76 1.13 -4.91
N ILE A 223 7.00 0.44 -4.08
CA ILE A 223 7.16 0.52 -2.61
C ILE A 223 8.57 0.08 -2.21
N HIS A 224 9.02 -1.09 -2.70
CA HIS A 224 10.36 -1.59 -2.39
C HIS A 224 11.46 -0.63 -2.84
N SER A 225 11.36 -0.07 -4.04
CA SER A 225 12.38 0.84 -4.58
C SER A 225 12.53 2.13 -3.77
N HIS A 226 11.47 2.59 -3.10
CA HIS A 226 11.49 3.83 -2.33
C HIS A 226 11.61 3.66 -0.80
N THR A 227 11.31 2.47 -0.29
CA THR A 227 11.27 2.23 1.17
C THR A 227 12.11 1.05 1.63
N GLY A 228 12.57 0.20 0.71
CA GLY A 228 13.20 -1.08 1.04
C GLY A 228 12.24 -2.15 1.57
N ILE A 229 10.94 -1.86 1.66
CA ILE A 229 9.90 -2.77 2.16
C ILE A 229 9.19 -3.41 0.98
N GLU A 230 9.00 -4.73 1.00
CA GLU A 230 8.23 -5.47 0.01
C GLU A 230 7.30 -6.49 0.66
N ASN A 231 6.28 -6.88 -0.07
CA ASN A 231 5.43 -8.00 0.31
C ASN A 231 5.92 -9.28 -0.39
N PRO A 232 6.53 -10.24 0.33
CA PRO A 232 7.05 -11.46 -0.28
C PRO A 232 5.94 -12.35 -0.88
N TYR A 233 4.70 -12.24 -0.40
CA TYR A 233 3.55 -12.93 -0.98
C TYR A 233 3.14 -12.39 -2.34
N VAL A 234 3.60 -11.20 -2.70
CA VAL A 234 3.43 -10.60 -4.04
C VAL A 234 4.67 -10.87 -4.88
N SER A 235 5.87 -10.60 -4.36
CA SER A 235 7.14 -10.79 -5.08
C SER A 235 7.28 -12.21 -5.62
N ALA A 236 6.81 -13.22 -4.90
CA ALA A 236 6.89 -14.62 -5.31
C ALA A 236 6.09 -14.97 -6.59
N GLY A 237 5.12 -14.15 -6.98
CA GLY A 237 4.31 -14.36 -8.19
C GLY A 237 4.60 -13.38 -9.32
N CYS A 238 5.51 -12.41 -9.11
CA CYS A 238 5.88 -11.45 -10.15
C CYS A 238 6.98 -12.05 -11.03
N THR A 239 6.73 -12.09 -12.33
CA THR A 239 7.77 -12.37 -13.32
C THR A 239 8.58 -11.10 -13.57
N ASN A 240 9.89 -11.19 -13.47
CA ASN A 240 10.85 -10.14 -13.85
C ASN A 240 10.79 -9.84 -15.34
#